data_1c0113c17d4e0f92bc19b51edceac78c
#
_entry.id   1c0113c17d4e0f92bc19b51edceac78c
#
_cell.length_a   1.000
_cell.length_b   1.000
_cell.length_c   1.000
_cell.angle_alpha   90.00
_cell.angle_beta   90.00
_cell.angle_gamma   90.00
#
_symmetry.space_group_name_H-M   'P 1'
#
loop_
_entity.id
_entity.type
_entity.pdbx_description
1 polymer ?
#
loop_
_entity_poly.entity_id
_entity_poly.type
_entity_poly.pdbx_seq_one_letter_code
_entity_poly.pdbx_strand_id
1 'polypeptide(L)'
;MNKNFMYGIGAVKYNDFVIGYIEKGSFDLNGQKAEAAKIEAEQAPGAPVLIIPQSNGSIAPTFNVIQTDYKNLHAMLGGTLHYAKEDTEKNNPIGWTAPQAALLMQGPFELELVSGRSILIPNGTLLSNLGGKLTLTETAKIECTLEVAMPEDGSQPYGVFDSKTLPEEWGEHKLPAAGAAAAASVQSEEATSKEG
;
A
#
# COMPACT_ATOMS: atom_id res chain seq x y z
N MET A 1 1.47 -23.93 -3.06
CA MET A 1 1.78 -22.75 -2.22
C MET A 1 0.70 -22.66 -1.14
N ASN A 2 1.05 -22.46 0.13
CA ASN A 2 0.03 -22.42 1.20
C ASN A 2 -0.69 -21.07 1.18
N LYS A 3 -1.94 -21.05 0.72
CA LYS A 3 -2.76 -19.84 0.62
C LYS A 3 -3.29 -19.29 1.96
N ASN A 4 -3.02 -19.98 3.08
CA ASN A 4 -3.55 -19.59 4.39
C ASN A 4 -2.73 -18.48 5.05
N PHE A 5 -1.53 -18.18 4.55
CA PHE A 5 -0.63 -17.20 5.12
C PHE A 5 -0.26 -16.11 4.12
N MET A 6 -0.20 -14.87 4.59
CA MET A 6 0.37 -13.74 3.85
C MET A 6 1.82 -13.57 4.30
N TYR A 7 2.74 -13.56 3.34
CA TYR A 7 4.16 -13.36 3.59
C TYR A 7 4.89 -12.80 2.38
N GLY A 8 5.96 -12.07 2.65
CA GLY A 8 6.87 -11.51 1.67
C GLY A 8 6.23 -10.45 0.79
N ILE A 9 6.95 -9.37 0.56
CA ILE A 9 6.57 -8.36 -0.44
C ILE A 9 7.24 -8.72 -1.77
N GLY A 10 6.48 -8.74 -2.85
CA GLY A 10 6.95 -8.95 -4.21
C GLY A 10 7.16 -7.62 -4.93
N ALA A 11 6.15 -6.77 -4.91
CA ALA A 11 6.19 -5.44 -5.50
C ALA A 11 5.24 -4.48 -4.78
N VAL A 12 5.57 -3.20 -4.84
CA VAL A 12 4.66 -2.09 -4.52
C VAL A 12 4.39 -1.34 -5.81
N LYS A 13 3.13 -1.17 -6.16
CA LYS A 13 2.71 -0.46 -7.37
C LYS A 13 1.87 0.76 -6.98
N TYR A 14 2.09 1.86 -7.66
CA TYR A 14 1.28 3.07 -7.63
C TYR A 14 0.63 3.24 -9.01
N ASN A 15 -0.68 3.18 -9.10
CA ASN A 15 -1.34 2.91 -10.37
C ASN A 15 -0.70 1.65 -11.00
N ASP A 16 -0.22 1.70 -12.22
CA ASP A 16 0.51 0.61 -12.87
C ASP A 16 2.04 0.73 -12.75
N PHE A 17 2.55 1.75 -12.06
CA PHE A 17 3.96 2.01 -11.89
C PHE A 17 4.54 1.20 -10.73
N VAL A 18 5.51 0.32 -11.02
CA VAL A 18 6.28 -0.39 -9.98
C VAL A 18 7.30 0.55 -9.35
N ILE A 19 7.22 0.74 -8.04
CA ILE A 19 8.04 1.72 -7.30
C ILE A 19 9.54 1.40 -7.30
N GLY A 20 9.93 0.17 -7.59
CA GLY A 20 11.33 -0.27 -7.66
C GLY A 20 11.64 -1.40 -6.69
N TYR A 21 12.93 -1.70 -6.50
CA TYR A 21 13.36 -2.79 -5.63
C TYR A 21 13.28 -2.40 -4.16
N ILE A 22 12.56 -3.21 -3.37
CA ILE A 22 12.39 -3.01 -1.93
C ILE A 22 13.53 -3.73 -1.20
N GLU A 23 14.13 -3.06 -0.22
CA GLU A 23 15.14 -3.61 0.65
C GLU A 23 14.60 -4.81 1.44
N LYS A 24 15.33 -5.92 1.42
CA LYS A 24 14.92 -7.14 2.15
C LYS A 24 14.79 -6.86 3.65
N GLY A 25 13.61 -7.17 4.20
CA GLY A 25 13.34 -7.03 5.64
C GLY A 25 12.99 -5.61 6.08
N SER A 26 12.83 -4.65 5.14
CA SER A 26 12.41 -3.29 5.48
C SER A 26 10.89 -3.08 5.45
N PHE A 27 10.14 -4.02 4.87
CA PHE A 27 8.71 -3.87 4.73
C PHE A 27 7.98 -4.26 6.02
N ASP A 28 7.20 -3.32 6.57
CA ASP A 28 6.33 -3.51 7.72
C ASP A 28 4.95 -2.93 7.40
N LEU A 29 3.88 -3.67 7.71
CA LEU A 29 2.50 -3.16 7.59
C LEU A 29 2.16 -2.10 8.62
N ASN A 30 2.91 -2.06 9.73
CA ASN A 30 2.77 -1.10 10.81
C ASN A 30 1.31 -0.93 11.28
N GLY A 31 0.63 -2.07 11.48
CA GLY A 31 -0.79 -2.12 11.81
C GLY A 31 -1.09 -1.57 13.21
N GLN A 32 -2.03 -0.65 13.31
CA GLN A 32 -2.54 -0.12 14.55
C GLN A 32 -3.83 -0.85 14.96
N LYS A 33 -3.94 -1.17 16.24
CA LYS A 33 -5.13 -1.83 16.79
C LYS A 33 -6.32 -0.87 16.83
N ALA A 34 -7.51 -1.43 16.72
CA ALA A 34 -8.74 -0.71 17.02
C ALA A 34 -8.72 -0.22 18.48
N GLU A 35 -9.14 1.01 18.69
CA GLU A 35 -9.23 1.63 20.02
C GLU A 35 -10.69 1.75 20.44
N ALA A 36 -10.93 1.60 21.74
CA ALA A 36 -12.25 1.76 22.32
C ALA A 36 -12.13 2.52 23.66
N ALA A 37 -13.02 3.49 23.89
CA ALA A 37 -13.22 4.09 25.18
C ALA A 37 -13.99 3.14 26.09
N LYS A 38 -13.50 2.95 27.30
CA LYS A 38 -14.13 2.15 28.34
C LYS A 38 -14.69 3.07 29.41
N ILE A 39 -15.98 2.96 29.68
CA ILE A 39 -16.64 3.70 30.73
C ILE A 39 -16.87 2.75 31.90
N GLU A 40 -16.33 3.08 33.05
CA GLU A 40 -16.46 2.32 34.29
C GLU A 40 -17.44 3.04 35.23
N ALA A 41 -18.20 2.28 36.01
CA ALA A 41 -19.08 2.80 37.02
C ALA A 41 -18.60 2.34 38.41
N GLU A 42 -18.66 3.24 39.40
CA GLU A 42 -18.29 2.92 40.80
C GLU A 42 -19.11 1.75 41.38
N GLN A 43 -20.34 1.57 40.89
CA GLN A 43 -21.24 0.47 41.34
C GLN A 43 -20.92 -0.89 40.70
N ALA A 44 -20.02 -0.92 39.69
CA ALA A 44 -19.61 -2.14 39.03
C ALA A 44 -18.07 -2.25 38.99
N PRO A 45 -17.40 -2.42 40.14
CA PRO A 45 -15.94 -2.53 40.17
C PRO A 45 -15.50 -3.85 39.52
N GLY A 46 -14.66 -3.76 38.51
CA GLY A 46 -14.03 -4.93 37.88
C GLY A 46 -14.31 -5.13 36.40
N ALA A 47 -15.27 -4.40 35.79
CA ALA A 47 -15.48 -4.40 34.34
C ALA A 47 -16.10 -3.08 33.86
N PRO A 48 -15.73 -2.58 32.66
CA PRO A 48 -16.39 -1.41 32.10
C PRO A 48 -17.86 -1.72 31.78
N VAL A 49 -18.74 -0.77 32.13
CA VAL A 49 -20.19 -0.87 31.87
C VAL A 49 -20.55 -0.54 30.42
N LEU A 50 -19.65 0.18 29.72
CA LEU A 50 -19.84 0.53 28.30
C LEU A 50 -18.49 0.58 27.59
N ILE A 51 -18.44 0.01 26.39
CA ILE A 51 -17.28 0.07 25.50
C ILE A 51 -17.73 0.75 24.19
N ILE A 52 -17.13 1.90 23.90
CA ILE A 52 -17.44 2.69 22.70
C ILE A 52 -16.24 2.58 21.75
N PRO A 53 -16.38 1.98 20.55
CA PRO A 53 -15.31 1.98 19.56
C PRO A 53 -14.94 3.41 19.17
N GLN A 54 -13.64 3.75 19.19
CA GLN A 54 -13.12 5.06 18.78
C GLN A 54 -12.41 4.99 17.42
N SER A 55 -11.77 3.86 17.10
CA SER A 55 -11.15 3.62 15.81
C SER A 55 -11.30 2.17 15.39
N ASN A 56 -11.30 1.91 14.07
CA ASN A 56 -11.38 0.56 13.52
C ASN A 56 -10.00 -0.08 13.31
N GLY A 57 -8.92 0.58 13.76
CA GLY A 57 -7.57 0.21 13.42
C GLY A 57 -7.20 0.69 12.01
N SER A 58 -5.91 0.70 11.71
CA SER A 58 -5.38 1.14 10.42
C SER A 58 -4.09 0.40 10.10
N ILE A 59 -3.64 0.50 8.85
CA ILE A 59 -2.31 0.12 8.42
C ILE A 59 -1.59 1.36 7.89
N ALA A 60 -0.28 1.45 8.14
CA ALA A 60 0.58 2.50 7.59
C ALA A 60 1.89 1.85 7.11
N PRO A 61 1.87 1.13 5.97
CA PRO A 61 3.02 0.39 5.49
C PRO A 61 4.28 1.25 5.37
N THR A 62 5.38 0.75 5.91
CA THR A 62 6.70 1.38 5.79
C THR A 62 7.65 0.44 5.07
N PHE A 63 8.50 0.98 4.20
CA PHE A 63 9.50 0.21 3.45
C PHE A 63 10.60 1.10 2.89
N ASN A 64 11.72 0.49 2.53
CA ASN A 64 12.83 1.17 1.89
C ASN A 64 13.00 0.70 0.45
N VAL A 65 13.16 1.63 -0.48
CA VAL A 65 13.48 1.35 -1.88
C VAL A 65 14.97 1.58 -2.10
N ILE A 66 15.68 0.55 -2.58
CA ILE A 66 17.14 0.60 -2.82
C ILE A 66 17.49 1.01 -4.24
N GLN A 67 16.51 1.10 -5.13
CA GLN A 67 16.72 1.56 -6.49
C GLN A 67 16.72 3.09 -6.52
N THR A 68 17.91 3.68 -6.58
CA THR A 68 18.14 5.14 -6.51
C THR A 68 18.68 5.71 -7.81
N ASP A 69 18.32 5.14 -8.97
CA ASP A 69 18.61 5.77 -10.25
C ASP A 69 17.83 7.08 -10.44
N TYR A 70 18.32 7.96 -11.30
CA TYR A 70 17.76 9.31 -11.45
C TYR A 70 16.27 9.33 -11.84
N LYS A 71 15.82 8.35 -12.65
CA LYS A 71 14.41 8.26 -13.07
C LYS A 71 13.52 7.88 -11.90
N ASN A 72 13.99 6.93 -11.08
CA ASN A 72 13.24 6.50 -9.90
C ASN A 72 13.21 7.59 -8.81
N LEU A 73 14.34 8.28 -8.59
CA LEU A 73 14.39 9.46 -7.70
C LEU A 73 13.38 10.52 -8.15
N HIS A 74 13.34 10.82 -9.45
CA HIS A 74 12.37 11.77 -10.00
C HIS A 74 10.92 11.32 -9.84
N ALA A 75 10.63 10.04 -10.11
CA ALA A 75 9.28 9.49 -9.99
C ALA A 75 8.76 9.51 -8.55
N MET A 76 9.61 9.20 -7.57
CA MET A 76 9.21 9.07 -6.17
C MET A 76 9.34 10.34 -5.34
N LEU A 77 10.34 11.16 -5.63
CA LEU A 77 10.65 12.37 -4.85
C LEU A 77 10.32 13.66 -5.60
N GLY A 78 10.00 13.56 -6.90
CA GLY A 78 9.85 14.73 -7.76
C GLY A 78 11.20 15.34 -8.14
N GLY A 79 11.24 16.66 -8.36
CA GLY A 79 12.45 17.37 -8.73
C GLY A 79 12.67 17.43 -10.23
N THR A 80 13.92 17.66 -10.65
CA THR A 80 14.28 17.90 -12.04
C THR A 80 15.38 16.96 -12.51
N LEU A 81 15.16 16.31 -13.65
CA LEU A 81 16.17 15.53 -14.34
C LEU A 81 17.03 16.43 -15.23
N HIS A 82 18.33 16.18 -15.25
CA HIS A 82 19.29 16.85 -16.12
C HIS A 82 19.80 15.91 -17.18
N TYR A 83 19.96 16.42 -18.40
CA TYR A 83 20.37 15.65 -19.57
C TYR A 83 21.63 16.29 -20.19
N ALA A 84 22.44 15.47 -20.86
CA ALA A 84 23.56 16.00 -21.66
C ALA A 84 23.02 16.84 -22.84
N LYS A 85 23.82 17.81 -23.32
CA LYS A 85 23.39 18.68 -24.43
C LYS A 85 23.14 17.92 -25.73
N GLU A 86 23.81 16.79 -25.90
CA GLU A 86 23.68 15.90 -27.06
C GLU A 86 22.45 15.00 -27.00
N ASP A 87 21.87 14.80 -25.80
CA ASP A 87 20.68 13.97 -25.61
C ASP A 87 19.39 14.79 -25.87
N THR A 88 19.09 15.02 -27.16
CA THR A 88 17.89 15.75 -27.59
C THR A 88 16.59 15.03 -27.29
N GLU A 89 16.62 13.69 -27.18
CA GLU A 89 15.45 12.85 -26.88
C GLU A 89 15.21 12.70 -25.36
N LYS A 90 16.12 13.17 -24.52
CA LYS A 90 16.03 13.11 -23.06
C LYS A 90 15.83 11.69 -22.50
N ASN A 91 16.53 10.73 -23.07
CA ASN A 91 16.40 9.32 -22.69
C ASN A 91 17.30 8.95 -21.51
N ASN A 92 18.49 9.58 -21.40
CA ASN A 92 19.52 9.23 -20.44
C ASN A 92 19.85 10.40 -19.53
N PRO A 93 19.21 10.55 -18.37
CA PRO A 93 19.52 11.60 -17.43
C PRO A 93 20.93 11.43 -16.87
N ILE A 94 21.67 12.52 -16.74
CA ILE A 94 23.02 12.59 -16.17
C ILE A 94 23.04 13.11 -14.74
N GLY A 95 21.89 13.56 -14.23
CA GLY A 95 21.76 14.10 -12.88
C GLY A 95 20.30 14.31 -12.48
N TRP A 96 20.10 14.53 -11.18
CA TRP A 96 18.82 14.86 -10.59
C TRP A 96 19.00 15.94 -9.53
N THR A 97 18.06 16.86 -9.46
CA THR A 97 18.00 17.92 -8.42
C THR A 97 16.72 17.76 -7.62
N ALA A 98 16.83 17.80 -6.30
CA ALA A 98 15.69 17.71 -5.40
C ALA A 98 14.66 18.84 -5.62
N PRO A 99 13.37 18.59 -5.41
CA PRO A 99 12.33 19.63 -5.48
C PRO A 99 12.42 20.56 -4.29
N GLN A 100 11.87 21.78 -4.43
CA GLN A 100 11.72 22.72 -3.30
C GLN A 100 10.59 22.31 -2.33
N ALA A 101 9.59 21.59 -2.82
CA ALA A 101 8.49 21.04 -2.02
C ALA A 101 8.41 19.54 -2.23
N ALA A 102 8.06 18.81 -1.18
CA ALA A 102 7.89 17.36 -1.25
C ALA A 102 6.80 16.99 -2.26
N LEU A 103 7.07 15.97 -3.07
CA LEU A 103 6.06 15.35 -3.92
C LEU A 103 5.18 14.46 -3.04
N LEU A 104 3.87 14.65 -3.10
CA LEU A 104 2.90 13.74 -2.51
C LEU A 104 2.32 12.87 -3.61
N MET A 105 2.64 11.57 -3.57
CA MET A 105 2.01 10.58 -4.45
C MET A 105 0.74 10.10 -3.77
N GLN A 106 -0.40 10.64 -4.19
CA GLN A 106 -1.72 10.27 -3.67
C GLN A 106 -2.52 9.52 -4.72
N GLY A 107 -3.11 8.39 -4.33
CA GLY A 107 -3.95 7.58 -5.22
C GLY A 107 -3.94 6.11 -4.85
N PRO A 108 -4.24 5.22 -5.81
CA PRO A 108 -4.32 3.79 -5.56
C PRO A 108 -2.94 3.13 -5.49
N PHE A 109 -2.81 2.24 -4.52
CA PHE A 109 -1.63 1.40 -4.33
C PHE A 109 -2.01 -0.08 -4.31
N GLU A 110 -1.16 -0.89 -4.92
CA GLU A 110 -1.21 -2.34 -4.84
C GLU A 110 0.09 -2.85 -4.19
N LEU A 111 -0.05 -3.61 -3.10
CA LEU A 111 1.05 -4.30 -2.43
C LEU A 111 0.96 -5.78 -2.82
N GLU A 112 1.74 -6.19 -3.81
CA GLU A 112 1.78 -7.57 -4.30
C GLU A 112 2.67 -8.42 -3.39
N LEU A 113 2.11 -9.48 -2.82
CA LEU A 113 2.81 -10.38 -1.91
C LEU A 113 3.31 -11.64 -2.63
N VAL A 114 4.46 -12.13 -2.24
CA VAL A 114 5.04 -13.40 -2.73
C VAL A 114 4.10 -14.59 -2.47
N SER A 115 3.25 -14.49 -1.45
CA SER A 115 2.24 -15.52 -1.13
C SER A 115 1.12 -15.66 -2.20
N GLY A 116 1.08 -14.78 -3.21
CA GLY A 116 0.06 -14.78 -4.27
C GLY A 116 -1.21 -14.01 -3.90
N ARG A 117 -1.12 -13.09 -2.95
CA ARG A 117 -2.16 -12.13 -2.59
C ARG A 117 -1.70 -10.72 -2.83
N SER A 118 -2.64 -9.80 -3.06
CA SER A 118 -2.40 -8.37 -3.13
C SER A 118 -3.23 -7.65 -2.09
N ILE A 119 -2.64 -6.64 -1.44
CA ILE A 119 -3.36 -5.67 -0.63
C ILE A 119 -3.62 -4.47 -1.51
N LEU A 120 -4.90 -4.16 -1.72
CA LEU A 120 -5.36 -3.07 -2.55
C LEU A 120 -5.76 -1.89 -1.66
N ILE A 121 -5.24 -0.71 -1.95
CA ILE A 121 -5.46 0.52 -1.19
C ILE A 121 -5.94 1.58 -2.20
N PRO A 122 -7.24 1.90 -2.23
CA PRO A 122 -7.80 2.87 -3.20
C PRO A 122 -7.28 4.29 -3.01
N ASN A 123 -7.07 4.70 -1.76
CA ASN A 123 -6.63 6.05 -1.43
C ASN A 123 -5.48 6.00 -0.42
N GLY A 124 -4.27 5.94 -0.95
CA GLY A 124 -3.04 6.01 -0.18
C GLY A 124 -2.27 7.29 -0.48
N THR A 125 -1.49 7.77 0.48
CA THR A 125 -0.53 8.86 0.28
C THR A 125 0.85 8.37 0.64
N LEU A 126 1.75 8.33 -0.34
CA LEU A 126 3.14 7.95 -0.14
C LEU A 126 3.96 9.17 0.25
N LEU A 127 4.55 9.10 1.43
CA LEU A 127 5.54 10.04 1.93
C LEU A 127 6.91 9.39 1.76
N SER A 128 7.82 10.06 1.05
CA SER A 128 9.14 9.52 0.75
C SER A 128 10.24 10.54 0.94
N ASN A 129 11.40 10.07 1.38
CA ASN A 129 12.62 10.87 1.50
C ASN A 129 13.85 10.07 1.11
N LEU A 130 14.88 10.76 0.62
CA LEU A 130 16.18 10.16 0.37
C LEU A 130 16.92 10.04 1.71
N GLY A 131 17.28 8.83 2.10
CA GLY A 131 17.91 8.53 3.38
C GLY A 131 18.92 7.39 3.26
N GLY A 132 19.15 6.70 4.38
CA GLY A 132 20.09 5.60 4.48
C GLY A 132 21.52 6.05 4.81
N LYS A 133 22.42 5.08 4.89
CA LYS A 133 23.85 5.29 5.14
C LYS A 133 24.65 4.95 3.89
N LEU A 134 25.63 5.77 3.57
CA LEU A 134 26.57 5.53 2.45
C LEU A 134 27.88 4.96 3.02
N THR A 135 28.02 3.63 2.94
CA THR A 135 29.23 2.91 3.36
C THR A 135 29.64 1.93 2.25
N LEU A 136 30.68 1.18 2.44
CA LEU A 136 31.07 0.12 1.49
C LEU A 136 30.08 -1.07 1.47
N THR A 137 29.23 -1.19 2.50
CA THR A 137 28.27 -2.29 2.67
C THR A 137 26.81 -1.82 2.68
N GLU A 138 26.57 -0.51 2.75
CA GLU A 138 25.22 0.07 2.78
C GLU A 138 25.07 1.12 1.69
N THR A 139 23.91 1.21 1.08
CA THR A 139 23.60 2.16 0.01
C THR A 139 22.58 3.20 0.46
N ALA A 140 22.54 4.33 -0.24
CA ALA A 140 21.39 5.24 -0.14
C ALA A 140 20.11 4.49 -0.48
N LYS A 141 19.01 4.92 0.12
CA LYS A 141 17.69 4.34 -0.08
C LYS A 141 16.64 5.44 -0.02
N ILE A 142 15.49 5.17 -0.61
CA ILE A 142 14.32 6.01 -0.46
C ILE A 142 13.49 5.38 0.65
N GLU A 143 13.38 6.08 1.76
CA GLU A 143 12.56 5.67 2.90
C GLU A 143 11.12 6.10 2.63
N CYS A 144 10.18 5.16 2.74
CA CYS A 144 8.79 5.32 2.35
C CYS A 144 7.84 4.99 3.50
N THR A 145 6.83 5.83 3.68
CA THR A 145 5.68 5.57 4.54
C THR A 145 4.41 5.78 3.72
N LEU A 146 3.57 4.76 3.66
CA LEU A 146 2.30 4.81 2.95
C LEU A 146 1.16 5.02 3.95
N GLU A 147 0.62 6.23 4.00
CA GLU A 147 -0.55 6.55 4.79
C GLU A 147 -1.82 6.13 4.05
N VAL A 148 -2.67 5.36 4.71
CA VAL A 148 -3.93 4.87 4.15
C VAL A 148 -5.07 5.75 4.60
N ALA A 149 -5.73 6.40 3.66
CA ALA A 149 -6.88 7.27 3.92
C ALA A 149 -8.19 6.61 3.48
N MET A 150 -9.29 7.08 4.05
CA MET A 150 -10.63 6.68 3.61
C MET A 150 -10.86 7.21 2.19
N PRO A 151 -11.37 6.39 1.25
CA PRO A 151 -11.80 6.87 -0.06
C PRO A 151 -12.96 7.86 0.04
N GLU A 152 -13.05 8.80 -0.90
CA GLU A 152 -14.11 9.84 -0.92
C GLU A 152 -15.52 9.27 -1.08
N ASP A 153 -15.64 8.12 -1.73
CA ASP A 153 -16.91 7.40 -1.92
C ASP A 153 -17.37 6.62 -0.66
N GLY A 154 -16.57 6.66 0.43
CA GLY A 154 -16.86 5.95 1.67
C GLY A 154 -16.66 4.43 1.59
N SER A 155 -16.02 3.92 0.54
CA SER A 155 -15.65 2.52 0.43
C SER A 155 -14.56 2.13 1.45
N GLN A 156 -14.20 0.84 1.48
CA GLN A 156 -13.23 0.34 2.46
C GLN A 156 -11.83 0.94 2.19
N PRO A 157 -11.04 1.26 3.23
CA PRO A 157 -9.71 1.87 3.07
C PRO A 157 -8.69 0.92 2.44
N TYR A 158 -8.84 -0.37 2.63
CA TYR A 158 -8.01 -1.39 1.98
C TYR A 158 -8.74 -2.74 1.94
N GLY A 159 -8.29 -3.61 1.04
CA GLY A 159 -8.79 -4.99 0.91
C GLY A 159 -7.67 -5.96 0.53
N VAL A 160 -7.87 -7.26 0.80
CA VAL A 160 -6.91 -8.32 0.46
C VAL A 160 -7.57 -9.27 -0.53
N PHE A 161 -6.94 -9.44 -1.69
CA PHE A 161 -7.44 -10.26 -2.79
C PHE A 161 -6.38 -11.25 -3.29
N ASP A 162 -6.78 -12.21 -4.12
CA ASP A 162 -5.83 -13.07 -4.84
C ASP A 162 -5.20 -12.24 -5.97
N SER A 163 -3.86 -12.20 -6.06
CA SER A 163 -3.14 -11.40 -7.06
C SER A 163 -3.45 -11.81 -8.51
N LYS A 164 -3.95 -13.03 -8.72
CA LYS A 164 -4.31 -13.54 -10.07
C LYS A 164 -5.73 -13.18 -10.47
N THR A 165 -6.58 -12.84 -9.50
CA THR A 165 -8.00 -12.58 -9.73
C THR A 165 -8.39 -11.36 -8.92
N LEU A 166 -7.94 -10.19 -9.39
CA LEU A 166 -8.33 -8.91 -8.81
C LEU A 166 -9.80 -8.63 -9.12
N PRO A 167 -10.52 -7.93 -8.21
CA PRO A 167 -11.90 -7.51 -8.48
C PRO A 167 -11.96 -6.62 -9.73
N GLU A 168 -13.05 -6.72 -10.52
CA GLU A 168 -13.24 -5.90 -11.72
C GLU A 168 -13.25 -4.41 -11.38
N GLU A 169 -13.79 -4.05 -10.22
CA GLU A 169 -13.85 -2.68 -9.72
C GLU A 169 -12.45 -2.08 -9.48
N TRP A 170 -11.43 -2.92 -9.33
CA TRP A 170 -10.04 -2.44 -9.18
C TRP A 170 -9.53 -1.74 -10.45
N GLY A 171 -10.06 -2.06 -11.62
CA GLY A 171 -9.80 -1.30 -12.85
C GLY A 171 -10.18 0.18 -12.75
N GLU A 172 -11.13 0.53 -11.87
CA GLU A 172 -11.50 1.91 -11.50
C GLU A 172 -10.88 2.36 -10.17
N HIS A 173 -9.93 1.58 -9.64
CA HIS A 173 -9.28 1.79 -8.35
C HIS A 173 -10.25 1.80 -7.14
N LYS A 174 -11.33 1.04 -7.25
CA LYS A 174 -12.32 0.86 -6.19
C LYS A 174 -12.27 -0.56 -5.62
N LEU A 175 -12.72 -0.71 -4.40
CA LEU A 175 -12.94 -2.03 -3.80
C LEU A 175 -14.41 -2.41 -3.93
N PRO A 176 -14.72 -3.71 -4.09
CA PRO A 176 -16.10 -4.16 -4.11
C PRO A 176 -16.84 -3.77 -2.82
N ALA A 177 -18.10 -3.39 -2.95
CA ALA A 177 -18.92 -3.00 -1.82
C ALA A 177 -19.01 -4.12 -0.77
N ALA A 178 -19.05 -3.75 0.50
CA ALA A 178 -19.18 -4.71 1.59
C ALA A 178 -20.44 -5.58 1.38
N GLY A 179 -20.27 -6.89 1.19
CA GLY A 179 -21.37 -7.84 0.92
C GLY A 179 -21.44 -8.36 -0.53
N ALA A 180 -20.83 -7.70 -1.51
CA ALA A 180 -20.86 -8.18 -2.91
C ALA A 180 -20.13 -9.53 -3.10
N ALA A 181 -19.05 -9.77 -2.37
CA ALA A 181 -18.31 -11.04 -2.42
C ALA A 181 -19.12 -12.25 -1.88
N ALA A 182 -20.06 -12.05 -0.96
CA ALA A 182 -20.92 -13.10 -0.44
C ALA A 182 -21.99 -13.56 -1.46
N ALA A 183 -22.43 -12.66 -2.34
CA ALA A 183 -23.41 -12.97 -3.38
C ALA A 183 -22.83 -13.79 -4.53
N ALA A 184 -21.57 -13.55 -4.89
CA ALA A 184 -20.90 -14.28 -5.97
C ALA A 184 -20.57 -15.73 -5.59
N SER A 185 -20.24 -16.01 -4.32
CA SER A 185 -19.99 -17.37 -3.84
C SER A 185 -21.25 -18.24 -3.75
N VAL A 186 -22.40 -17.64 -3.45
CA VAL A 186 -23.69 -18.36 -3.39
C VAL A 186 -24.20 -18.72 -4.79
N GLN A 187 -23.97 -17.89 -5.79
CA GLN A 187 -24.37 -18.19 -7.17
C GLN A 187 -23.52 -19.30 -7.83
N SER A 188 -22.26 -19.44 -7.44
CA SER A 188 -21.40 -20.52 -7.95
C SER A 188 -21.70 -21.88 -7.34
N GLU A 189 -22.21 -21.96 -6.11
CA GLU A 189 -22.67 -23.21 -5.47
C GLU A 189 -24.03 -23.67 -5.98
N GLU A 190 -24.92 -22.75 -6.34
CA GLU A 190 -26.26 -23.11 -6.90
C GLU A 190 -26.15 -23.61 -8.37
N ALA A 191 -25.16 -23.17 -9.13
CA ALA A 191 -24.96 -23.62 -10.50
C ALA A 191 -24.39 -25.06 -10.58
N THR A 192 -23.61 -25.49 -9.59
CA THR A 192 -23.04 -26.85 -9.54
C THR A 192 -24.00 -27.90 -8.99
N SER A 193 -25.08 -27.50 -8.31
CA SER A 193 -26.08 -28.42 -7.72
C SER A 193 -27.22 -28.80 -8.69
N LYS A 194 -27.28 -28.20 -9.89
CA LYS A 194 -28.34 -28.48 -10.89
C LYS A 194 -27.92 -29.41 -12.05
N GLU A 195 -26.66 -29.86 -12.09
CA GLU A 195 -26.17 -30.83 -13.07
C GLU A 195 -25.72 -32.17 -12.49
N GLY A 196 -26.36 -32.60 -11.37
CA GLY A 196 -26.13 -33.90 -10.75
C GLY A 196 -27.39 -34.75 -10.75
#